data_dca1656a722272a815509c687c13abd3
#
_entry.id   dca1656a722272a815509c687c13abd3
#
_cell.length_a   1.000
_cell.length_b   1.000
_cell.length_c   1.000
_cell.angle_alpha   90.00
_cell.angle_beta   90.00
_cell.angle_gamma   90.00
#
_symmetry.space_group_name_H-M   'P 1'
#
loop_
_entity.id
_entity.type
_entity.pdbx_description
1 polymer ?
#
loop_
_entity_poly.entity_id
_entity_poly.type
_entity_poly.pdbx_seq_one_letter_code
_entity_poly.pdbx_strand_id
1 'polypeptide(L)'
;MTRDGGVVLSIRPTKFQLKLLETTSYPGTDTMSFKLGRKDIQNENHYLDYKAGQYAAMDLETKEDEEGPVRPFTIASSPTEEGFILISTRIRETPFKKKLANMEIGTPIKITAPVGNFVLPEDDNSKRVVFLSGGIGVTPFRSMVKYATDNRMPIRIMMFDSNRNEENILYRTDFDQCVKANNNLKIIYTITGESQGKSSSIIVGSDWKGEIGFINKEMLTRYMTNDELTDSIFYICGPPSMLKAMQKLLQDDLRIPDQRIKIEEFTGY
;
A
#
# COMPACT_ATOMS: atom_id res chain seq x y z
N MET A 1 -21.41 -37.26 -5.47
CA MET A 1 -20.92 -36.95 -4.10
C MET A 1 -19.42 -37.15 -4.09
N THR A 2 -18.64 -36.13 -4.28
CA THR A 2 -17.22 -36.05 -3.88
C THR A 2 -16.94 -34.58 -3.62
N ARG A 3 -16.80 -34.21 -2.35
CA ARG A 3 -16.34 -32.91 -1.90
C ARG A 3 -14.83 -32.89 -2.03
N ASP A 4 -14.30 -32.26 -3.06
CA ASP A 4 -12.90 -31.88 -3.10
C ASP A 4 -12.69 -30.71 -2.14
N GLY A 5 -12.19 -31.05 -0.96
CA GLY A 5 -11.65 -30.08 -0.03
C GLY A 5 -10.34 -29.51 -0.57
N GLY A 6 -10.42 -28.39 -1.27
CA GLY A 6 -9.25 -27.68 -1.74
C GLY A 6 -8.40 -27.27 -0.53
N VAL A 7 -7.24 -27.90 -0.39
CA VAL A 7 -6.21 -27.51 0.57
C VAL A 7 -5.73 -26.13 0.13
N VAL A 8 -6.13 -25.09 0.85
CA VAL A 8 -5.52 -23.77 0.73
C VAL A 8 -4.09 -23.91 1.24
N LEU A 9 -3.16 -24.13 0.32
CA LEU A 9 -1.72 -24.13 0.65
C LEU A 9 -1.37 -22.70 1.09
N SER A 10 -1.21 -22.53 2.40
CA SER A 10 -0.67 -21.27 2.93
C SER A 10 0.76 -21.13 2.40
N ILE A 11 1.01 -20.12 1.58
CA ILE A 11 2.35 -19.80 1.08
C ILE A 11 3.21 -19.50 2.30
N ARG A 12 4.23 -20.34 2.54
CA ARG A 12 5.14 -20.15 3.68
C ARG A 12 6.23 -19.15 3.30
N PRO A 13 6.62 -18.24 4.21
CA PRO A 13 7.73 -17.33 3.98
C PRO A 13 9.01 -18.14 3.68
N THR A 14 9.67 -17.76 2.61
CA THR A 14 10.96 -18.34 2.21
C THR A 14 12.05 -17.28 2.24
N LYS A 15 13.30 -17.71 2.49
CA LYS A 15 14.47 -16.83 2.44
C LYS A 15 15.15 -16.98 1.09
N PHE A 16 15.42 -15.88 0.45
CA PHE A 16 16.09 -15.83 -0.86
C PHE A 16 16.85 -14.51 -1.02
N GLN A 17 17.53 -14.36 -2.11
CA GLN A 17 18.31 -13.16 -2.41
C GLN A 17 17.83 -12.53 -3.72
N LEU A 18 17.56 -11.23 -3.69
CA LEU A 18 17.27 -10.42 -4.86
C LEU A 18 18.38 -9.40 -5.06
N LYS A 19 18.49 -8.85 -6.26
CA LYS A 19 19.39 -7.74 -6.58
C LYS A 19 18.59 -6.46 -6.69
N LEU A 20 19.17 -5.36 -6.27
CA LEU A 20 18.64 -4.03 -6.57
C LEU A 20 18.75 -3.79 -8.08
N LEU A 21 17.61 -3.59 -8.74
CA LEU A 21 17.54 -3.38 -10.19
C LEU A 21 17.43 -1.91 -10.57
N GLU A 22 16.68 -1.14 -9.78
CA GLU A 22 16.35 0.26 -10.05
C GLU A 22 16.00 0.98 -8.76
N THR A 23 16.33 2.26 -8.70
CA THR A 23 15.87 3.18 -7.65
C THR A 23 15.18 4.36 -8.28
N THR A 24 14.11 4.85 -7.63
CA THR A 24 13.37 6.04 -8.04
C THR A 24 13.21 6.96 -6.84
N SER A 25 13.67 8.21 -6.95
CA SER A 25 13.41 9.25 -5.98
C SER A 25 12.23 10.11 -6.43
N TYR A 26 11.39 10.53 -5.48
CA TYR A 26 10.25 11.40 -5.77
C TYR A 26 10.62 12.84 -5.38
N PRO A 27 10.78 13.76 -6.37
CA PRO A 27 11.19 15.14 -6.10
C PRO A 27 10.24 15.83 -5.12
N GLY A 28 10.80 16.66 -4.22
CA GLY A 28 10.00 17.35 -3.20
C GLY A 28 9.53 16.47 -2.03
N THR A 29 9.96 15.20 -1.99
CA THR A 29 9.60 14.27 -0.91
C THR A 29 10.83 13.57 -0.34
N ASP A 30 10.65 12.91 0.81
CA ASP A 30 11.63 12.03 1.44
C ASP A 30 11.45 10.55 1.02
N THR A 31 10.72 10.29 -0.06
CA THR A 31 10.34 8.95 -0.48
C THR A 31 11.20 8.43 -1.62
N MET A 32 11.57 7.16 -1.54
CA MET A 32 12.23 6.41 -2.60
C MET A 32 11.54 5.07 -2.83
N SER A 33 11.58 4.62 -4.08
CA SER A 33 11.17 3.27 -4.50
C SER A 33 12.36 2.46 -4.97
N PHE A 34 12.29 1.15 -4.75
CA PHE A 34 13.34 0.20 -5.06
C PHE A 34 12.72 -1.01 -5.77
N LYS A 35 13.16 -1.28 -6.99
CA LYS A 35 12.83 -2.53 -7.69
C LYS A 35 13.88 -3.57 -7.36
N LEU A 36 13.44 -4.72 -6.87
CA LEU A 36 14.28 -5.84 -6.50
C LEU A 36 13.89 -7.05 -7.34
N GLY A 37 14.86 -7.73 -7.93
CA GLY A 37 14.57 -8.87 -8.78
C GLY A 37 15.80 -9.72 -9.07
N ARG A 38 15.64 -10.68 -9.99
CA ARG A 38 16.72 -11.57 -10.47
C ARG A 38 16.94 -11.32 -11.96
N LYS A 39 18.08 -10.77 -12.32
CA LYS A 39 18.46 -10.56 -13.73
C LYS A 39 18.83 -11.84 -14.48
N ASP A 40 19.20 -12.86 -13.75
CA ASP A 40 19.80 -14.10 -14.22
C ASP A 40 18.79 -15.24 -14.51
N ILE A 41 17.50 -15.02 -14.21
CA ILE A 41 16.46 -16.02 -14.45
C ILE A 41 15.53 -15.52 -15.56
N GLN A 42 15.90 -15.80 -16.81
CA GLN A 42 15.09 -15.44 -17.98
C GLN A 42 13.85 -16.33 -18.19
N ASN A 43 13.70 -17.43 -17.43
CA ASN A 43 12.65 -18.43 -17.66
C ASN A 43 11.85 -18.87 -16.43
N GLU A 44 12.07 -18.33 -15.24
CA GLU A 44 11.21 -18.60 -14.09
C GLU A 44 10.31 -17.41 -13.81
N ASN A 45 9.12 -17.45 -14.39
CA ASN A 45 8.10 -16.40 -14.26
C ASN A 45 7.55 -16.25 -12.82
N HIS A 46 7.85 -17.19 -11.91
CA HIS A 46 7.33 -17.21 -10.54
C HIS A 46 8.43 -17.50 -9.51
N TYR A 47 9.35 -16.54 -9.31
CA TYR A 47 10.34 -16.68 -8.25
C TYR A 47 9.80 -16.32 -6.87
N LEU A 48 8.65 -15.68 -6.78
CA LEU A 48 7.96 -15.33 -5.55
C LEU A 48 6.45 -15.32 -5.76
N ASP A 49 5.78 -16.33 -5.23
CA ASP A 49 4.32 -16.33 -5.13
C ASP A 49 3.90 -15.52 -3.91
N TYR A 50 3.11 -14.47 -4.12
CA TYR A 50 2.54 -13.65 -3.05
C TYR A 50 1.16 -13.14 -3.42
N LYS A 51 0.39 -12.75 -2.41
CA LYS A 51 -0.90 -12.09 -2.58
C LYS A 51 -0.73 -10.57 -2.51
N ALA A 52 -1.46 -9.85 -3.34
CA ALA A 52 -1.45 -8.39 -3.32
C ALA A 52 -1.76 -7.84 -1.91
N GLY A 53 -0.88 -6.98 -1.40
CA GLY A 53 -0.93 -6.41 -0.06
C GLY A 53 -0.01 -7.06 0.97
N GLN A 54 0.61 -8.22 0.67
CA GLN A 54 1.63 -8.80 1.53
C GLN A 54 2.94 -7.99 1.54
N TYR A 55 3.79 -8.28 2.52
CA TYR A 55 5.08 -7.61 2.69
C TYR A 55 6.27 -8.59 2.64
N ALA A 56 7.45 -8.02 2.48
CA ALA A 56 8.74 -8.68 2.54
C ALA A 56 9.56 -8.13 3.70
N ALA A 57 10.23 -8.98 4.46
CA ALA A 57 11.25 -8.59 5.41
C ALA A 57 12.60 -8.51 4.69
N MET A 58 13.20 -7.32 4.69
CA MET A 58 14.49 -7.03 4.07
C MET A 58 15.58 -6.98 5.14
N ASP A 59 16.67 -7.74 4.95
CA ASP A 59 17.83 -7.73 5.81
C ASP A 59 19.01 -7.06 5.10
N LEU A 60 19.44 -5.93 5.63
CA LEU A 60 20.58 -5.15 5.13
C LEU A 60 21.85 -5.34 5.98
N GLU A 61 21.82 -6.23 6.98
CA GLU A 61 22.97 -6.48 7.86
C GLU A 61 23.52 -5.20 8.55
N THR A 62 22.63 -4.26 8.89
CA THR A 62 22.95 -3.01 9.59
C THR A 62 23.00 -3.26 11.11
N LYS A 63 24.15 -3.69 11.62
CA LYS A 63 24.32 -4.06 13.03
C LYS A 63 24.20 -2.87 13.99
N GLU A 64 24.45 -1.65 13.53
CA GLU A 64 24.44 -0.41 14.30
C GLU A 64 23.05 0.24 14.38
N ASP A 65 22.04 -0.33 13.71
CA ASP A 65 20.67 0.17 13.75
C ASP A 65 19.95 -0.34 15.01
N GLU A 66 19.42 0.58 15.83
CA GLU A 66 18.75 0.25 17.11
C GLU A 66 17.57 -0.68 16.94
N GLU A 67 16.85 -0.58 15.82
CA GLU A 67 15.73 -1.48 15.47
C GLU A 67 16.21 -2.79 14.83
N GLY A 68 17.54 -3.01 14.72
CA GLY A 68 18.16 -4.18 14.13
C GLY A 68 18.26 -4.16 12.59
N PRO A 69 18.82 -5.24 12.01
CA PRO A 69 19.16 -5.26 10.58
C PRO A 69 17.99 -5.53 9.64
N VAL A 70 16.82 -5.90 10.16
CA VAL A 70 15.69 -6.37 9.37
C VAL A 70 14.53 -5.37 9.45
N ARG A 71 13.94 -5.02 8.30
CA ARG A 71 12.74 -4.17 8.23
C ARG A 71 11.69 -4.78 7.33
N PRO A 72 10.40 -4.74 7.74
CA PRO A 72 9.29 -5.10 6.88
C PRO A 72 8.98 -3.97 5.89
N PHE A 73 8.71 -4.35 4.63
CA PHE A 73 8.24 -3.45 3.59
C PHE A 73 7.14 -4.10 2.79
N THR A 74 6.03 -3.41 2.62
CA THR A 74 4.97 -3.87 1.73
C THR A 74 5.51 -4.09 0.32
N ILE A 75 5.10 -5.17 -0.32
CA ILE A 75 5.34 -5.41 -1.73
C ILE A 75 4.32 -4.57 -2.51
N ALA A 76 4.75 -3.40 -2.98
CA ALA A 76 3.90 -2.44 -3.69
C ALA A 76 3.63 -2.84 -5.14
N SER A 77 4.47 -3.71 -5.74
CA SER A 77 4.13 -4.34 -7.02
C SER A 77 2.95 -5.28 -6.87
N SER A 78 2.20 -5.46 -7.95
CA SER A 78 1.18 -6.50 -8.05
C SER A 78 1.84 -7.86 -8.34
N PRO A 79 1.26 -8.99 -7.91
CA PRO A 79 1.67 -10.31 -8.39
C PRO A 79 1.63 -10.49 -9.92
N THR A 80 0.91 -9.61 -10.62
CA THR A 80 0.84 -9.58 -12.09
C THR A 80 2.01 -8.84 -12.75
N GLU A 81 2.84 -8.15 -11.96
CA GLU A 81 4.04 -7.46 -12.44
C GLU A 81 5.24 -8.40 -12.29
N GLU A 82 5.60 -9.07 -13.37
CA GLU A 82 6.61 -10.12 -13.38
C GLU A 82 8.06 -9.60 -13.30
N GLY A 83 8.96 -10.41 -12.76
CA GLY A 83 10.42 -10.18 -12.79
C GLY A 83 10.96 -9.29 -11.67
N PHE A 84 10.12 -8.65 -10.86
CA PHE A 84 10.55 -7.81 -9.74
C PHE A 84 9.51 -7.73 -8.63
N ILE A 85 9.96 -7.31 -7.46
CA ILE A 85 9.10 -6.72 -6.44
C ILE A 85 9.47 -5.23 -6.29
N LEU A 86 8.44 -4.40 -6.08
CA LEU A 86 8.59 -2.98 -5.81
C LEU A 86 8.34 -2.74 -4.32
N ILE A 87 9.25 -2.06 -3.67
CA ILE A 87 9.05 -1.50 -2.33
C ILE A 87 9.22 0.00 -2.37
N SER A 88 8.51 0.72 -1.53
CA SER A 88 8.70 2.16 -1.37
C SER A 88 8.71 2.54 0.11
N THR A 89 9.53 3.50 0.45
CA THR A 89 9.69 3.92 1.83
C THR A 89 10.16 5.37 1.94
N ARG A 90 9.88 5.98 3.07
CA ARG A 90 10.49 7.26 3.43
C ARG A 90 11.92 7.04 3.90
N ILE A 91 12.83 7.85 3.39
CA ILE A 91 14.21 7.83 3.80
C ILE A 91 14.34 8.68 5.07
N ARG A 92 14.81 8.07 6.15
CA ARG A 92 15.06 8.67 7.45
C ARG A 92 16.54 8.56 7.79
N GLU A 93 16.97 9.26 8.82
CA GLU A 93 18.37 9.32 9.27
C GLU A 93 18.85 8.04 10.02
N THR A 94 18.13 6.91 9.90
CA THR A 94 18.57 5.64 10.48
C THR A 94 19.65 4.97 9.64
N PRO A 95 20.56 4.18 10.24
CA PRO A 95 21.60 3.44 9.51
C PRO A 95 21.03 2.56 8.39
N PHE A 96 19.90 1.88 8.65
CA PHE A 96 19.21 1.05 7.66
C PHE A 96 18.76 1.87 6.43
N LYS A 97 18.05 2.99 6.66
CA LYS A 97 17.52 3.83 5.58
C LYS A 97 18.63 4.53 4.79
N LYS A 98 19.70 4.97 5.45
CA LYS A 98 20.89 5.51 4.78
C LYS A 98 21.56 4.48 3.89
N LYS A 99 21.76 3.26 4.41
CA LYS A 99 22.33 2.16 3.63
C LYS A 99 21.46 1.85 2.41
N LEU A 100 20.15 1.73 2.61
CA LEU A 100 19.19 1.46 1.52
C LEU A 100 19.23 2.54 0.44
N ALA A 101 19.22 3.82 0.82
CA ALA A 101 19.22 4.95 -0.11
C ALA A 101 20.49 5.06 -0.96
N ASN A 102 21.65 4.64 -0.40
CA ASN A 102 22.95 4.73 -1.06
C ASN A 102 23.41 3.41 -1.70
N MET A 103 22.50 2.45 -1.83
CA MET A 103 22.83 1.13 -2.34
C MET A 103 23.04 1.16 -3.86
N GLU A 104 24.11 0.55 -4.32
CA GLU A 104 24.42 0.45 -5.76
C GLU A 104 23.52 -0.58 -6.47
N ILE A 105 23.17 -0.27 -7.71
CA ILE A 105 22.44 -1.21 -8.57
C ILE A 105 23.24 -2.51 -8.73
N GLY A 106 22.54 -3.65 -8.60
CA GLY A 106 23.16 -4.98 -8.63
C GLY A 106 23.50 -5.53 -7.25
N THR A 107 23.46 -4.70 -6.19
CA THR A 107 23.71 -5.16 -4.82
C THR A 107 22.73 -6.27 -4.43
N PRO A 108 23.23 -7.40 -3.91
CA PRO A 108 22.38 -8.49 -3.41
C PRO A 108 21.76 -8.12 -2.05
N ILE A 109 20.48 -8.43 -1.90
CA ILE A 109 19.67 -8.14 -0.72
C ILE A 109 18.99 -9.40 -0.23
N LYS A 110 19.11 -9.70 1.05
CA LYS A 110 18.42 -10.84 1.68
C LYS A 110 16.97 -10.49 1.95
N ILE A 111 16.07 -11.34 1.48
CA ILE A 111 14.61 -11.16 1.58
C ILE A 111 14.00 -12.38 2.22
N THR A 112 13.03 -12.16 3.10
CA THR A 112 12.10 -13.20 3.58
C THR A 112 10.69 -12.78 3.19
N ALA A 113 10.04 -13.52 2.30
CA ALA A 113 8.71 -13.22 1.79
C ALA A 113 7.99 -14.50 1.31
N PRO A 114 6.66 -14.46 1.08
CA PRO A 114 5.76 -13.38 1.48
C PRO A 114 5.36 -13.48 2.95
N VAL A 115 5.01 -12.36 3.57
CA VAL A 115 4.52 -12.29 4.96
C VAL A 115 3.27 -11.41 5.02
N GLY A 116 2.40 -11.64 6.00
CA GLY A 116 1.20 -10.84 6.23
C GLY A 116 -0.08 -11.41 5.61
N ASN A 117 -1.21 -10.90 6.12
CA ASN A 117 -2.56 -11.29 5.74
C ASN A 117 -3.46 -10.09 5.40
N PHE A 118 -2.86 -8.92 5.16
CA PHE A 118 -3.56 -7.72 4.70
C PHE A 118 -3.78 -7.82 3.18
N VAL A 119 -4.73 -8.67 2.79
CA VAL A 119 -4.99 -9.03 1.39
C VAL A 119 -6.46 -8.85 1.04
N LEU A 120 -6.76 -8.74 -0.27
CA LEU A 120 -8.14 -8.71 -0.75
C LEU A 120 -8.92 -9.96 -0.31
N PRO A 121 -10.26 -9.88 -0.17
CA PRO A 121 -11.08 -11.05 0.13
C PRO A 121 -11.05 -12.04 -1.04
N GLU A 122 -10.86 -13.33 -0.74
CA GLU A 122 -10.75 -14.39 -1.76
C GLU A 122 -12.12 -14.98 -2.13
N ASP A 123 -13.04 -15.06 -1.15
CA ASP A 123 -14.24 -15.90 -1.26
C ASP A 123 -15.45 -15.18 -1.85
N ASP A 124 -15.36 -13.87 -2.12
CA ASP A 124 -16.49 -13.10 -2.63
C ASP A 124 -16.02 -11.87 -3.42
N ASN A 125 -15.82 -12.09 -4.72
CA ASN A 125 -15.42 -11.05 -5.67
C ASN A 125 -16.50 -9.97 -5.88
N SER A 126 -17.73 -10.16 -5.38
CA SER A 126 -18.81 -9.17 -5.46
C SER A 126 -18.75 -8.11 -4.34
N LYS A 127 -17.88 -8.30 -3.35
CA LYS A 127 -17.73 -7.36 -2.22
C LYS A 127 -17.21 -6.00 -2.67
N ARG A 128 -17.63 -5.02 -1.89
CA ARG A 128 -17.07 -3.68 -1.95
C ARG A 128 -15.96 -3.55 -0.91
N VAL A 129 -14.84 -2.97 -1.31
CA VAL A 129 -13.76 -2.61 -0.40
C VAL A 129 -13.53 -1.10 -0.42
N VAL A 130 -13.22 -0.56 0.74
CA VAL A 130 -12.86 0.85 0.92
C VAL A 130 -11.45 0.93 1.46
N PHE A 131 -10.57 1.59 0.74
CA PHE A 131 -9.19 1.82 1.13
C PHE A 131 -9.05 3.23 1.71
N LEU A 132 -8.53 3.32 2.93
CA LEU A 132 -8.22 4.58 3.60
C LEU A 132 -6.70 4.64 3.77
N SER A 133 -6.03 5.41 2.90
CA SER A 133 -4.57 5.49 2.89
C SER A 133 -4.05 6.84 3.33
N GLY A 134 -2.85 6.84 3.93
CA GLY A 134 -2.13 8.05 4.30
C GLY A 134 -0.65 7.98 3.95
N GLY A 135 -0.22 8.83 3.00
CA GLY A 135 1.16 8.91 2.56
C GLY A 135 1.71 7.55 2.11
N ILE A 136 2.82 7.08 2.73
CA ILE A 136 3.45 5.80 2.33
C ILE A 136 2.55 4.57 2.57
N GLY A 137 1.49 4.69 3.36
CA GLY A 137 0.48 3.64 3.57
C GLY A 137 -0.31 3.27 2.30
N VAL A 138 -0.10 3.98 1.21
CA VAL A 138 -0.67 3.66 -0.11
C VAL A 138 -0.07 2.39 -0.74
N THR A 139 1.09 1.93 -0.28
CA THR A 139 1.84 0.82 -0.89
C THR A 139 1.06 -0.49 -1.01
N PRO A 140 0.34 -1.01 0.00
CA PRO A 140 -0.46 -2.23 -0.17
C PRO A 140 -1.62 -2.01 -1.15
N PHE A 141 -2.19 -0.82 -1.17
CA PHE A 141 -3.31 -0.52 -2.06
C PHE A 141 -2.89 -0.41 -3.52
N ARG A 142 -1.65 0.05 -3.82
CA ARG A 142 -1.10 -0.03 -5.18
C ARG A 142 -1.08 -1.47 -5.69
N SER A 143 -0.55 -2.37 -4.88
CA SER A 143 -0.51 -3.80 -5.21
C SER A 143 -1.92 -4.36 -5.45
N MET A 144 -2.86 -4.10 -4.54
CA MET A 144 -4.24 -4.60 -4.61
C MET A 144 -5.02 -4.02 -5.80
N VAL A 145 -4.93 -2.70 -6.04
CA VAL A 145 -5.61 -2.02 -7.15
C VAL A 145 -5.10 -2.54 -8.49
N LYS A 146 -3.79 -2.63 -8.64
CA LYS A 146 -3.18 -3.15 -9.87
C LYS A 146 -3.59 -4.60 -10.12
N TYR A 147 -3.52 -5.47 -9.09
CA TYR A 147 -3.93 -6.86 -9.16
C TYR A 147 -5.40 -7.02 -9.56
N ALA A 148 -6.30 -6.28 -8.90
CA ALA A 148 -7.73 -6.34 -9.21
C ALA A 148 -8.03 -5.85 -10.64
N THR A 149 -7.31 -4.84 -11.11
CA THR A 149 -7.47 -4.28 -12.45
C THR A 149 -6.98 -5.25 -13.52
N ASP A 150 -5.77 -5.80 -13.37
CA ASP A 150 -5.17 -6.72 -14.34
C ASP A 150 -5.98 -8.01 -14.49
N ASN A 151 -6.49 -8.53 -13.38
CA ASN A 151 -7.33 -9.74 -13.36
C ASN A 151 -8.81 -9.46 -13.63
N ARG A 152 -9.20 -8.21 -13.91
CA ARG A 152 -10.58 -7.81 -14.16
C ARG A 152 -11.54 -8.30 -13.07
N MET A 153 -11.10 -8.24 -11.82
CA MET A 153 -11.90 -8.69 -10.69
C MET A 153 -13.20 -7.88 -10.59
N PRO A 154 -14.35 -8.52 -10.31
CA PRO A 154 -15.63 -7.81 -10.18
C PRO A 154 -15.77 -7.01 -8.86
N ILE A 155 -14.74 -6.99 -8.03
CA ILE A 155 -14.69 -6.26 -6.77
C ILE A 155 -14.78 -4.74 -7.02
N ARG A 156 -15.63 -4.06 -6.24
CA ARG A 156 -15.76 -2.59 -6.29
C ARG A 156 -14.80 -1.97 -5.29
N ILE A 157 -13.93 -1.10 -5.76
CA ILE A 157 -12.91 -0.45 -4.95
C ILE A 157 -13.19 1.06 -4.87
N MET A 158 -13.38 1.58 -3.67
CA MET A 158 -13.37 3.00 -3.36
C MET A 158 -12.12 3.29 -2.53
N MET A 159 -11.26 4.20 -2.99
CA MET A 159 -10.04 4.57 -2.29
C MET A 159 -10.05 6.05 -1.94
N PHE A 160 -9.73 6.37 -0.70
CA PHE A 160 -9.45 7.71 -0.22
C PHE A 160 -7.96 7.78 0.13
N ASP A 161 -7.20 8.57 -0.63
CA ASP A 161 -5.75 8.70 -0.46
C ASP A 161 -5.40 10.09 0.06
N SER A 162 -4.96 10.14 1.33
CA SER A 162 -4.68 11.36 2.06
C SER A 162 -3.19 11.67 2.06
N ASN A 163 -2.85 12.84 1.55
CA ASN A 163 -1.48 13.31 1.43
C ASN A 163 -1.33 14.74 1.95
N ARG A 164 -0.10 15.20 2.25
CA ARG A 164 0.16 16.56 2.72
C ARG A 164 -0.01 17.59 1.60
N ASN A 165 0.52 17.27 0.44
CA ASN A 165 0.47 18.08 -0.78
C ASN A 165 0.41 17.15 -2.00
N GLU A 166 0.29 17.72 -3.20
CA GLU A 166 0.18 16.96 -4.44
C GLU A 166 1.42 16.15 -4.78
N GLU A 167 2.62 16.66 -4.46
CA GLU A 167 3.90 15.98 -4.73
C GLU A 167 4.06 14.71 -3.89
N ASN A 168 3.36 14.62 -2.76
CA ASN A 168 3.37 13.44 -1.88
C ASN A 168 2.43 12.32 -2.33
N ILE A 169 1.65 12.52 -3.41
CA ILE A 169 0.77 11.48 -3.96
C ILE A 169 1.62 10.46 -4.74
N LEU A 170 1.94 9.36 -4.09
CA LEU A 170 2.69 8.28 -4.72
C LEU A 170 1.85 7.53 -5.74
N TYR A 171 2.49 7.03 -6.81
CA TYR A 171 1.87 6.18 -7.83
C TYR A 171 0.65 6.78 -8.54
N ARG A 172 0.51 8.12 -8.55
CA ARG A 172 -0.64 8.79 -9.17
C ARG A 172 -0.85 8.33 -10.61
N THR A 173 0.22 8.28 -11.41
CA THR A 173 0.16 7.81 -12.80
C THR A 173 -0.34 6.37 -12.91
N ASP A 174 0.13 5.47 -12.05
CA ASP A 174 -0.30 4.07 -12.03
C ASP A 174 -1.79 3.96 -11.70
N PHE A 175 -2.23 4.71 -10.68
CA PHE A 175 -3.64 4.75 -10.28
C PHE A 175 -4.54 5.36 -11.37
N ASP A 176 -4.11 6.42 -12.01
CA ASP A 176 -4.86 7.05 -13.12
C ASP A 176 -5.03 6.08 -14.30
N GLN A 177 -4.01 5.25 -14.58
CA GLN A 177 -4.11 4.19 -15.57
C GLN A 177 -5.09 3.09 -15.14
N CYS A 178 -5.04 2.67 -13.87
CA CYS A 178 -5.97 1.69 -13.33
C CYS A 178 -7.43 2.19 -13.36
N VAL A 179 -7.68 3.45 -13.01
CA VAL A 179 -9.03 4.06 -13.07
C VAL A 179 -9.57 4.06 -14.50
N LYS A 180 -8.72 4.33 -15.51
CA LYS A 180 -9.13 4.28 -16.92
C LYS A 180 -9.46 2.86 -17.39
N ALA A 181 -8.80 1.85 -16.84
CA ALA A 181 -8.94 0.43 -17.24
C ALA A 181 -9.99 -0.34 -16.44
N ASN A 182 -10.42 0.17 -15.28
CA ASN A 182 -11.28 -0.54 -14.33
C ASN A 182 -12.45 0.32 -13.86
N ASN A 183 -13.63 0.09 -14.42
CA ASN A 183 -14.86 0.83 -14.07
C ASN A 183 -15.34 0.57 -12.62
N ASN A 184 -14.81 -0.43 -11.94
CA ASN A 184 -15.13 -0.73 -10.55
C ASN A 184 -14.20 0.00 -9.56
N LEU A 185 -13.26 0.81 -10.05
CA LEU A 185 -12.31 1.55 -9.24
C LEU A 185 -12.63 3.04 -9.24
N LYS A 186 -12.72 3.63 -8.04
CA LYS A 186 -12.79 5.08 -7.85
C LYS A 186 -11.77 5.52 -6.80
N ILE A 187 -11.02 6.57 -7.08
CA ILE A 187 -9.99 7.10 -6.17
C ILE A 187 -10.30 8.57 -5.90
N ILE A 188 -10.33 8.94 -4.63
CA ILE A 188 -10.50 10.29 -4.12
C ILE A 188 -9.19 10.69 -3.44
N TYR A 189 -8.48 11.63 -4.02
CA TYR A 189 -7.30 12.22 -3.38
C TYR A 189 -7.73 13.38 -2.49
N THR A 190 -7.10 13.49 -1.30
CA THR A 190 -7.29 14.62 -0.40
C THR A 190 -5.97 15.18 0.09
N ILE A 191 -5.88 16.51 0.18
CA ILE A 191 -4.70 17.25 0.63
C ILE A 191 -4.97 17.84 2.00
N THR A 192 -4.09 17.53 2.96
CA THR A 192 -4.25 17.96 4.36
C THR A 192 -3.46 19.21 4.72
N GLY A 193 -2.51 19.61 3.88
CA GLY A 193 -1.53 20.66 4.20
C GLY A 193 -0.44 20.19 5.17
N GLU A 194 0.49 21.08 5.47
CA GLU A 194 1.52 20.82 6.48
C GLU A 194 0.93 21.01 7.88
N SER A 195 0.88 19.96 8.67
CA SER A 195 0.45 19.99 10.06
C SER A 195 1.59 20.49 10.96
N GLN A 196 1.75 21.80 11.06
CA GLN A 196 2.47 22.43 12.17
C GLN A 196 1.60 23.55 12.73
N GLY A 197 0.69 23.23 13.65
CA GLY A 197 0.23 24.07 14.76
C GLY A 197 -0.29 25.50 14.50
N LYS A 198 -0.39 25.93 13.27
CA LYS A 198 -0.98 27.23 12.87
C LYS A 198 -1.90 26.99 11.67
N SER A 199 -3.01 27.71 11.64
CA SER A 199 -3.95 27.76 10.51
C SER A 199 -3.20 28.16 9.22
N SER A 200 -2.44 27.25 8.65
CA SER A 200 -1.82 27.44 7.35
C SER A 200 -2.87 27.14 6.30
N SER A 201 -3.16 28.12 5.47
CA SER A 201 -3.94 27.94 4.25
C SER A 201 -3.34 26.78 3.47
N ILE A 202 -4.15 25.73 3.21
CA ILE A 202 -3.74 24.60 2.39
C ILE A 202 -3.53 25.15 0.99
N ILE A 203 -2.28 25.09 0.50
CA ILE A 203 -1.95 25.52 -0.85
C ILE A 203 -2.10 24.30 -1.76
N VAL A 204 -3.01 24.40 -2.72
CA VAL A 204 -3.19 23.43 -3.80
C VAL A 204 -3.03 24.13 -5.13
N GLY A 205 -2.62 23.40 -6.15
CA GLY A 205 -2.56 23.93 -7.52
C GLY A 205 -3.95 24.41 -8.01
N SER A 206 -3.98 25.38 -8.93
CA SER A 206 -5.22 25.91 -9.50
C SER A 206 -6.10 24.83 -10.15
N ASP A 207 -5.48 23.75 -10.58
CA ASP A 207 -6.13 22.62 -11.27
C ASP A 207 -6.48 21.44 -10.34
N TRP A 208 -6.29 21.60 -9.02
CA TRP A 208 -6.65 20.58 -8.05
C TRP A 208 -8.15 20.28 -8.08
N LYS A 209 -8.49 19.02 -8.32
CA LYS A 209 -9.88 18.53 -8.39
C LYS A 209 -10.24 17.56 -7.26
N GLY A 210 -9.29 17.31 -6.34
CA GLY A 210 -9.51 16.44 -5.19
C GLY A 210 -10.15 17.17 -4.01
N GLU A 211 -10.25 16.45 -2.91
CA GLU A 211 -10.75 16.97 -1.64
C GLU A 211 -9.65 17.74 -0.88
N ILE A 212 -10.07 18.52 0.10
CA ILE A 212 -9.20 19.27 1.00
C ILE A 212 -9.56 18.89 2.45
N GLY A 213 -8.54 18.60 3.25
CA GLY A 213 -8.68 18.24 4.66
C GLY A 213 -8.49 16.75 4.92
N PHE A 214 -8.68 16.37 6.20
CA PHE A 214 -8.57 14.97 6.62
C PHE A 214 -9.81 14.18 6.19
N ILE A 215 -9.61 12.88 5.94
CA ILE A 215 -10.72 11.94 5.75
C ILE A 215 -11.61 11.98 7.00
N ASN A 216 -12.90 12.21 6.79
CA ASN A 216 -13.91 12.31 7.83
C ASN A 216 -15.25 11.72 7.35
N LYS A 217 -16.26 11.71 8.23
CA LYS A 217 -17.58 11.16 7.94
C LYS A 217 -18.24 11.86 6.76
N GLU A 218 -18.17 13.17 6.72
CA GLU A 218 -18.78 14.02 5.66
C GLU A 218 -18.15 13.69 4.31
N MET A 219 -16.83 13.50 4.26
CA MET A 219 -16.15 13.10 3.02
C MET A 219 -16.61 11.71 2.58
N LEU A 220 -16.65 10.72 3.47
CA LEU A 220 -17.09 9.37 3.12
C LEU A 220 -18.55 9.37 2.61
N THR A 221 -19.47 10.04 3.30
CA THR A 221 -20.90 10.09 2.94
C THR A 221 -21.18 10.91 1.68
N ARG A 222 -20.25 11.77 1.23
CA ARG A 222 -20.35 12.48 -0.05
C ARG A 222 -20.18 11.53 -1.24
N TYR A 223 -19.39 10.49 -1.08
CA TYR A 223 -19.03 9.57 -2.17
C TYR A 223 -19.68 8.20 -2.05
N MET A 224 -20.28 7.88 -0.90
CA MET A 224 -20.84 6.58 -0.60
C MET A 224 -22.20 6.72 0.08
N THR A 225 -23.15 5.89 -0.32
CA THR A 225 -24.43 5.76 0.39
C THR A 225 -24.28 5.01 1.72
N ASN A 226 -25.27 5.10 2.60
CA ASN A 226 -25.25 4.34 3.87
C ASN A 226 -25.15 2.83 3.65
N ASP A 227 -25.87 2.28 2.68
CA ASP A 227 -25.83 0.86 2.34
C ASP A 227 -24.42 0.45 1.85
N GLU A 228 -23.81 1.29 1.02
CA GLU A 228 -22.43 1.06 0.58
C GLU A 228 -21.43 1.09 1.71
N LEU A 229 -21.58 1.98 2.68
CA LEU A 229 -20.74 2.03 3.87
C LEU A 229 -20.91 0.77 4.73
N THR A 230 -22.16 0.37 5.02
CA THR A 230 -22.43 -0.79 5.86
C THR A 230 -22.04 -2.11 5.23
N ASP A 231 -22.05 -2.22 3.90
CA ASP A 231 -21.71 -3.46 3.16
C ASP A 231 -20.23 -3.59 2.80
N SER A 232 -19.43 -2.53 3.00
CA SER A 232 -18.03 -2.52 2.64
C SER A 232 -17.13 -3.20 3.67
N ILE A 233 -15.97 -3.70 3.18
CA ILE A 233 -14.83 -4.05 4.02
C ILE A 233 -13.84 -2.88 3.93
N PHE A 234 -13.46 -2.33 5.07
CA PHE A 234 -12.54 -1.22 5.16
C PHE A 234 -11.11 -1.72 5.40
N TYR A 235 -10.17 -1.14 4.67
CA TYR A 235 -8.74 -1.36 4.84
C TYR A 235 -8.10 -0.01 5.18
N ILE A 236 -7.38 0.05 6.28
CA ILE A 236 -6.73 1.26 6.75
C ILE A 236 -5.22 1.02 6.76
N CYS A 237 -4.47 1.90 6.11
CA CYS A 237 -3.02 1.87 6.15
C CYS A 237 -2.44 3.29 6.11
N GLY A 238 -1.56 3.62 7.06
CA GLY A 238 -1.00 4.96 7.17
C GLY A 238 -0.30 5.20 8.51
N PRO A 239 -0.01 6.46 8.86
CA PRO A 239 0.62 6.82 10.13
C PRO A 239 -0.25 6.43 11.34
N PRO A 240 0.35 6.14 12.52
CA PRO A 240 -0.39 5.73 13.70
C PRO A 240 -1.52 6.67 14.11
N SER A 241 -1.33 7.98 13.97
CA SER A 241 -2.38 8.97 14.26
C SER A 241 -3.58 8.84 13.32
N MET A 242 -3.35 8.56 12.03
CA MET A 242 -4.42 8.32 11.07
C MET A 242 -5.14 6.99 11.36
N LEU A 243 -4.40 5.92 11.65
CA LEU A 243 -5.01 4.63 11.99
C LEU A 243 -6.00 4.77 13.14
N LYS A 244 -5.60 5.44 14.23
CA LYS A 244 -6.47 5.71 15.39
C LYS A 244 -7.69 6.55 15.01
N ALA A 245 -7.51 7.60 14.20
CA ALA A 245 -8.61 8.47 13.78
C ALA A 245 -9.61 7.72 12.87
N MET A 246 -9.12 6.94 11.92
CA MET A 246 -9.97 6.17 11.00
C MET A 246 -10.68 5.02 11.72
N GLN A 247 -10.00 4.35 12.64
CA GLN A 247 -10.61 3.32 13.46
C GLN A 247 -11.77 3.88 14.29
N LYS A 248 -11.55 5.01 14.97
CA LYS A 248 -12.61 5.70 15.71
C LYS A 248 -13.77 6.12 14.80
N LEU A 249 -13.48 6.73 13.65
CA LEU A 249 -14.50 7.13 12.67
C LEU A 249 -15.37 5.94 12.23
N LEU A 250 -14.75 4.81 11.90
CA LEU A 250 -15.49 3.65 11.44
C LEU A 250 -16.30 2.98 12.56
N GLN A 251 -15.70 2.79 13.75
CA GLN A 251 -16.33 2.08 14.87
C GLN A 251 -17.37 2.96 15.60
N ASP A 252 -17.00 4.19 15.97
CA ASP A 252 -17.82 5.05 16.80
C ASP A 252 -18.87 5.83 16.01
N ASP A 253 -18.47 6.46 14.89
CA ASP A 253 -19.33 7.39 14.16
C ASP A 253 -20.17 6.69 13.07
N LEU A 254 -19.62 5.65 12.44
CA LEU A 254 -20.28 4.91 11.35
C LEU A 254 -20.79 3.53 11.78
N ARG A 255 -20.44 3.07 12.97
CA ARG A 255 -20.88 1.78 13.54
C ARG A 255 -20.54 0.57 12.67
N ILE A 256 -19.39 0.62 11.98
CA ILE A 256 -18.90 -0.50 11.19
C ILE A 256 -18.38 -1.60 12.13
N PRO A 257 -18.82 -2.86 11.96
CA PRO A 257 -18.33 -3.98 12.75
C PRO A 257 -16.83 -4.24 12.58
N ASP A 258 -16.14 -4.61 13.66
CA ASP A 258 -14.68 -4.85 13.66
C ASP A 258 -14.22 -5.87 12.61
N GLN A 259 -15.05 -6.89 12.35
CA GLN A 259 -14.76 -7.93 11.34
C GLN A 259 -14.68 -7.38 9.91
N ARG A 260 -15.20 -6.17 9.68
CA ARG A 260 -15.14 -5.45 8.40
C ARG A 260 -14.04 -4.39 8.35
N ILE A 261 -13.23 -4.28 9.40
CA ILE A 261 -12.12 -3.32 9.47
C ILE A 261 -10.80 -4.10 9.50
N LYS A 262 -9.98 -3.89 8.49
CA LYS A 262 -8.63 -4.43 8.40
C LYS A 262 -7.63 -3.29 8.51
N ILE A 263 -6.61 -3.47 9.34
CA ILE A 263 -5.62 -2.44 9.64
C ILE A 263 -4.22 -3.02 9.39
N GLU A 264 -3.40 -2.26 8.69
CA GLU A 264 -1.97 -2.51 8.54
C GLU A 264 -1.22 -1.34 9.18
N GLU A 265 -0.47 -1.62 10.23
CA GLU A 265 0.35 -0.62 10.91
C GLU A 265 1.80 -0.74 10.45
N PHE A 266 2.35 0.36 9.96
CA PHE A 266 3.78 0.44 9.69
C PHE A 266 4.51 0.96 10.93
N THR A 267 5.38 0.13 11.48
CA THR A 267 6.33 0.53 12.51
C THR A 267 7.59 1.11 11.84
N GLY A 268 8.06 2.27 12.27
CA GLY A 268 9.28 2.89 11.74
C GLY A 268 9.06 4.10 10.81
N TYR A 269 8.07 4.94 11.15
CA TYR A 269 7.90 6.28 10.56
C TYR A 269 8.93 7.28 11.05
#